data_20617cd557462b5e131a98d3ab7cf768
#
_entry.id   20617cd557462b5e131a98d3ab7cf768
#
_cell.length_a   1.000
_cell.length_b   1.000
_cell.length_c   1.000
_cell.angle_alpha   90.00
_cell.angle_beta   90.00
_cell.angle_gamma   90.00
#
_symmetry.space_group_name_H-M   'P 1'
#
loop_
_entity.id
_entity.type
_entity.pdbx_description
1 polymer ?
#
loop_
_entity_poly.entity_id
_entity_poly.type
_entity_poly.pdbx_seq_one_letter_code
_entity_poly.pdbx_strand_id
1 'polypeptide(L)'
;SRDLIGADYNNNQAMVTGTHLFSAPLKGSRLGQGKWTHDGGTILNPTITLSGGRVFFVETAKPVNGSGRHSLDVLRKAGLQIVCLDAETGGRLWARPVDNGLERSRSILFLASSGEQLIAVGSHLGAGNDTAYRVHCYSAKSGREIWSASHLKGLPGAFTHGEQVHHPVILGDRLIAEPAIYELATGKRLGPLDMPANWNLKRPGHSCGTLTGAGDCLFFRAANPTVLDLGKSAAGRFQALAPTRPGCWINILPAQGLVLIPEASSGCVCHFSLQTSMAFRPRRKDEVR
;
A
#
# COMPACT_ATOMS: atom_id res chain seq x y z
N SER A 1 -5.29 -12.15 8.79
CA SER A 1 -5.55 -13.55 9.13
C SER A 1 -5.48 -14.43 7.88
N ARG A 2 -5.18 -15.72 8.04
CA ARG A 2 -5.09 -16.71 6.96
C ARG A 2 -6.38 -16.81 6.14
N ASP A 3 -7.51 -16.52 6.73
CA ASP A 3 -8.82 -16.60 6.05
C ASP A 3 -9.08 -15.44 5.09
N LEU A 4 -8.31 -14.36 5.21
CA LEU A 4 -8.31 -13.26 4.24
C LEU A 4 -7.39 -13.54 3.06
N ILE A 5 -6.50 -14.49 3.23
CA ILE A 5 -5.49 -14.90 2.29
C ILE A 5 -5.80 -16.38 2.01
N GLY A 6 -6.85 -16.65 1.27
CA GLY A 6 -7.17 -18.01 0.87
C GLY A 6 -6.00 -18.69 0.14
N ALA A 7 -6.04 -20.00 -0.02
CA ALA A 7 -5.02 -20.77 -0.75
C ALA A 7 -4.78 -20.25 -2.19
N ASP A 8 -5.70 -19.46 -2.68
CA ASP A 8 -5.68 -18.82 -3.99
C ASP A 8 -5.36 -17.35 -3.86
N TYR A 9 -4.08 -17.04 -3.64
CA TYR A 9 -3.58 -15.66 -3.51
C TYR A 9 -3.84 -14.77 -4.72
N ASN A 10 -4.20 -15.36 -5.84
CA ASN A 10 -4.26 -14.69 -7.13
C ASN A 10 -5.66 -14.42 -7.64
N ASN A 11 -6.68 -15.03 -7.06
CA ASN A 11 -8.02 -14.97 -7.60
C ASN A 11 -9.04 -14.75 -6.49
N ASN A 12 -9.89 -13.75 -6.66
CA ASN A 12 -11.10 -13.54 -5.88
C ASN A 12 -10.92 -13.30 -4.37
N GLN A 13 -9.80 -12.75 -3.96
CA GLN A 13 -9.68 -12.31 -2.57
C GLN A 13 -10.79 -11.31 -2.24
N ALA A 14 -11.49 -11.59 -1.16
CA ALA A 14 -12.54 -10.69 -0.70
C ALA A 14 -11.91 -9.43 -0.11
N MET A 15 -12.13 -8.31 -0.77
CA MET A 15 -11.75 -6.99 -0.25
C MET A 15 -12.67 -6.62 0.91
N VAL A 16 -12.11 -6.01 1.94
CA VAL A 16 -12.90 -5.37 3.00
C VAL A 16 -13.55 -4.13 2.42
N THR A 17 -14.85 -4.07 2.54
CA THR A 17 -15.65 -2.99 1.96
C THR A 17 -16.55 -2.35 3.01
N GLY A 18 -16.91 -1.10 2.77
CA GLY A 18 -17.86 -0.33 3.55
C GLY A 18 -18.95 0.30 2.68
N THR A 19 -20.06 0.67 3.29
CA THR A 19 -21.14 1.38 2.62
C THR A 19 -21.14 2.87 2.95
N HIS A 20 -20.41 3.25 3.98
CA HIS A 20 -20.34 4.62 4.46
C HIS A 20 -18.90 5.03 4.72
N LEU A 21 -18.56 6.27 4.41
CA LEU A 21 -17.34 6.93 4.84
C LEU A 21 -17.72 8.17 5.62
N PHE A 22 -17.13 8.36 6.77
CA PHE A 22 -17.46 9.50 7.61
C PHE A 22 -16.20 10.15 8.20
N SER A 23 -16.29 11.42 8.52
CA SER A 23 -15.30 12.15 9.29
C SER A 23 -15.83 12.41 10.68
N ALA A 24 -15.00 12.20 11.69
CA ALA A 24 -15.34 12.45 13.09
C ALA A 24 -14.17 13.15 13.82
N PRO A 25 -14.44 13.99 14.81
CA PRO A 25 -13.38 14.60 15.61
C PRO A 25 -12.63 13.54 16.43
N LEU A 26 -11.31 13.69 16.53
CA LEU A 26 -10.46 12.79 17.32
C LEU A 26 -10.51 13.05 18.83
N LYS A 27 -10.98 14.22 19.25
CA LYS A 27 -11.00 14.67 20.65
C LYS A 27 -12.32 15.36 21.00
N GLY A 28 -12.71 15.23 22.27
CA GLY A 28 -13.84 15.93 22.85
C GLY A 28 -15.10 15.08 23.01
N SER A 29 -16.16 15.68 23.59
CA SER A 29 -17.45 15.04 23.85
C SER A 29 -18.25 14.66 22.60
N ARG A 30 -17.75 14.99 21.43
CA ARG A 30 -18.37 14.68 20.14
C ARG A 30 -17.74 13.48 19.44
N LEU A 31 -16.99 12.65 20.17
CA LEU A 31 -16.51 11.36 19.64
C LEU A 31 -17.72 10.57 19.11
N GLY A 32 -17.70 10.24 17.83
CA GLY A 32 -18.82 9.56 17.17
C GLY A 32 -19.86 10.47 16.50
N GLN A 33 -19.80 11.79 16.69
CA GLN A 33 -20.59 12.71 15.87
C GLN A 33 -19.77 13.07 14.62
N GLY A 34 -20.15 12.50 13.48
CA GLY A 34 -19.50 12.80 12.21
C GLY A 34 -19.67 14.27 11.82
N LYS A 35 -18.61 14.86 11.26
CA LYS A 35 -18.72 16.16 10.58
C LYS A 35 -19.51 16.01 9.29
N TRP A 36 -19.27 14.93 8.58
CA TRP A 36 -19.95 14.57 7.34
C TRP A 36 -19.94 13.05 7.14
N THR A 37 -20.87 12.60 6.33
CA THR A 37 -20.96 11.22 5.85
C THR A 37 -21.07 11.22 4.34
N HIS A 38 -20.36 10.30 3.68
CA HIS A 38 -20.49 9.99 2.28
C HIS A 38 -21.19 8.65 2.14
N ASP A 39 -22.30 8.66 1.44
CA ASP A 39 -23.10 7.51 1.07
C ASP A 39 -23.09 7.40 -0.46
N GLY A 40 -22.43 6.41 -0.99
CA GLY A 40 -22.28 6.23 -2.43
C GLY A 40 -22.40 4.78 -2.84
N GLY A 41 -21.39 4.31 -3.55
CA GLY A 41 -21.23 2.90 -3.86
C GLY A 41 -20.68 2.09 -2.71
N THR A 42 -20.28 0.87 -3.00
CA THR A 42 -19.53 0.02 -2.06
C THR A 42 -18.06 0.44 -2.08
N ILE A 43 -17.55 0.92 -0.97
CA ILE A 43 -16.21 1.49 -0.81
C ILE A 43 -15.20 0.37 -0.57
N LEU A 44 -14.08 0.39 -1.28
CA LEU A 44 -12.94 -0.50 -1.05
C LEU A 44 -12.06 0.10 0.05
N ASN A 45 -12.24 -0.35 1.28
CA ASN A 45 -11.55 0.23 2.46
C ASN A 45 -10.02 0.32 2.32
N PRO A 46 -9.30 -0.66 1.73
CA PRO A 46 -7.85 -0.55 1.57
C PRO A 46 -7.38 0.58 0.66
N THR A 47 -8.28 1.22 -0.06
CA THR A 47 -7.96 2.33 -0.97
C THR A 47 -8.10 3.71 -0.34
N ILE A 48 -8.65 3.80 0.88
CA ILE A 48 -8.87 5.09 1.54
C ILE A 48 -7.54 5.77 1.82
N THR A 49 -7.35 6.95 1.24
CA THR A 49 -6.09 7.70 1.26
C THR A 49 -6.36 9.17 1.52
N LEU A 50 -5.62 9.78 2.44
CA LEU A 50 -5.74 11.19 2.79
C LEU A 50 -4.48 11.94 2.40
N SER A 51 -4.63 13.04 1.69
CA SER A 51 -3.51 13.91 1.32
C SER A 51 -4.02 15.30 0.91
N GLY A 52 -3.32 16.35 1.30
CA GLY A 52 -3.56 17.71 0.82
C GLY A 52 -5.00 18.20 1.00
N GLY A 53 -5.64 17.90 2.15
CA GLY A 53 -7.03 18.28 2.41
C GLY A 53 -8.08 17.50 1.60
N ARG A 54 -7.69 16.38 0.99
CA ARG A 54 -8.56 15.52 0.18
C ARG A 54 -8.59 14.10 0.72
N VAL A 55 -9.71 13.43 0.52
CA VAL A 55 -9.90 12.01 0.76
C VAL A 55 -10.13 11.33 -0.57
N PHE A 56 -9.29 10.37 -0.89
CA PHE A 56 -9.39 9.54 -2.10
C PHE A 56 -9.76 8.13 -1.72
N PHE A 57 -10.59 7.51 -2.52
CA PHE A 57 -10.92 6.09 -2.37
C PHE A 57 -11.50 5.54 -3.68
N VAL A 58 -11.63 4.23 -3.74
CA VAL A 58 -12.35 3.55 -4.82
C VAL A 58 -13.67 3.06 -4.28
N GLU A 59 -14.73 3.29 -5.02
CA GLU A 59 -16.05 2.73 -4.75
C GLU A 59 -16.68 2.17 -6.03
N THR A 60 -17.75 1.42 -5.87
CA THR A 60 -18.56 0.99 -7.00
C THR A 60 -19.54 2.07 -7.42
N ALA A 61 -19.93 2.10 -8.69
CA ALA A 61 -20.93 3.05 -9.20
C ALA A 61 -22.35 2.80 -8.61
N LYS A 62 -22.59 1.57 -8.15
CA LYS A 62 -23.83 1.17 -7.49
C LYS A 62 -23.49 0.30 -6.27
N PRO A 63 -24.23 0.42 -5.16
CA PRO A 63 -24.03 -0.45 -4.01
C PRO A 63 -24.09 -1.94 -4.38
N VAL A 64 -23.23 -2.74 -3.77
CA VAL A 64 -23.23 -4.20 -3.88
C VAL A 64 -23.76 -4.77 -2.58
N ASN A 65 -24.75 -5.63 -2.70
CA ASN A 65 -25.33 -6.30 -1.53
C ASN A 65 -24.37 -7.37 -1.00
N GLY A 66 -24.30 -7.49 0.32
CA GLY A 66 -23.50 -8.52 0.98
C GLY A 66 -22.90 -8.11 2.32
N SER A 67 -22.00 -8.93 2.82
CA SER A 67 -21.51 -8.95 4.21
C SER A 67 -20.29 -8.07 4.49
N GLY A 68 -20.04 -7.03 3.71
CA GLY A 68 -18.86 -6.16 3.90
C GLY A 68 -17.55 -6.76 3.40
N ARG A 69 -17.61 -7.87 2.65
CA ARG A 69 -16.47 -8.48 1.95
C ARG A 69 -16.89 -8.92 0.57
N HIS A 70 -16.22 -8.41 -0.44
CA HIS A 70 -16.53 -8.70 -1.83
C HIS A 70 -15.26 -9.00 -2.62
N SER A 71 -15.32 -9.97 -3.53
CA SER A 71 -14.24 -10.15 -4.49
C SER A 71 -14.14 -8.94 -5.42
N LEU A 72 -12.95 -8.64 -5.89
CA LEU A 72 -12.74 -7.53 -6.82
C LEU A 72 -13.51 -7.73 -8.14
N ASP A 73 -13.75 -8.98 -8.55
CA ASP A 73 -14.58 -9.30 -9.72
C ASP A 73 -16.04 -8.86 -9.55
N VAL A 74 -16.61 -9.04 -8.37
CA VAL A 74 -17.97 -8.58 -8.06
C VAL A 74 -18.03 -7.06 -8.05
N LEU A 75 -17.07 -6.43 -7.40
CA LEU A 75 -16.99 -4.96 -7.33
C LEU A 75 -16.79 -4.34 -8.71
N ARG A 76 -15.94 -4.94 -9.53
CA ARG A 76 -15.70 -4.51 -10.91
C ARG A 76 -16.93 -4.56 -11.79
N LYS A 77 -17.76 -5.60 -11.66
CA LYS A 77 -19.03 -5.72 -12.40
C LYS A 77 -20.04 -4.63 -12.03
N ALA A 78 -19.94 -4.10 -10.82
CA ALA A 78 -20.76 -2.98 -10.37
C ALA A 78 -20.21 -1.60 -10.84
N GLY A 79 -19.08 -1.60 -11.56
CA GLY A 79 -18.40 -0.40 -12.05
C GLY A 79 -17.57 0.27 -10.95
N LEU A 80 -16.25 0.29 -11.12
CA LEU A 80 -15.36 0.94 -10.17
C LEU A 80 -15.10 2.40 -10.58
N GLN A 81 -15.06 3.28 -9.60
CA GLN A 81 -14.66 4.67 -9.77
C GLN A 81 -13.74 5.13 -8.66
N ILE A 82 -12.76 5.97 -9.00
CA ILE A 82 -11.97 6.70 -8.02
C ILE A 82 -12.75 7.96 -7.66
N VAL A 83 -12.91 8.20 -6.39
CA VAL A 83 -13.62 9.38 -5.84
C VAL A 83 -12.66 10.24 -5.05
N CYS A 84 -12.84 11.53 -5.16
CA CYS A 84 -12.16 12.52 -4.34
C CYS A 84 -13.19 13.39 -3.63
N LEU A 85 -13.08 13.45 -2.31
CA LEU A 85 -13.85 14.36 -1.48
C LEU A 85 -12.94 15.43 -0.87
N ASP A 86 -13.51 16.57 -0.59
CA ASP A 86 -12.93 17.54 0.31
C ASP A 86 -12.95 16.97 1.75
N ALA A 87 -11.80 16.95 2.42
CA ALA A 87 -11.65 16.29 3.71
C ALA A 87 -12.38 17.04 4.85
N GLU A 88 -12.61 18.34 4.69
CA GLU A 88 -13.28 19.15 5.73
C GLU A 88 -14.80 19.08 5.62
N THR A 89 -15.31 19.10 4.40
CA THR A 89 -16.76 19.21 4.14
C THR A 89 -17.42 17.90 3.72
N GLY A 90 -16.65 16.91 3.26
CA GLY A 90 -17.15 15.69 2.64
C GLY A 90 -17.72 15.92 1.23
N GLY A 91 -17.67 17.15 0.72
CA GLY A 91 -18.15 17.47 -0.62
C GLY A 91 -17.34 16.76 -1.71
N ARG A 92 -18.03 16.15 -2.66
CA ARG A 92 -17.38 15.48 -3.79
C ARG A 92 -16.75 16.47 -4.74
N LEU A 93 -15.43 16.44 -4.86
CA LEU A 93 -14.66 17.28 -5.77
C LEU A 93 -14.68 16.71 -7.19
N TRP A 94 -14.47 15.41 -7.30
CA TRP A 94 -14.56 14.70 -8.58
C TRP A 94 -14.74 13.18 -8.38
N ALA A 95 -15.21 12.52 -9.43
CA ALA A 95 -15.19 11.08 -9.55
C ALA A 95 -14.78 10.70 -10.98
N ARG A 96 -14.03 9.60 -11.14
CA ARG A 96 -13.55 9.09 -12.41
C ARG A 96 -13.70 7.58 -12.46
N PRO A 97 -14.16 6.99 -13.57
CA PRO A 97 -14.13 5.55 -13.74
C PRO A 97 -12.72 5.00 -13.56
N VAL A 98 -12.61 3.82 -13.02
CA VAL A 98 -11.37 3.02 -13.06
C VAL A 98 -11.30 2.38 -14.45
N ASP A 99 -10.37 2.83 -15.27
CA ASP A 99 -10.23 2.46 -16.69
C ASP A 99 -8.77 2.23 -17.09
N ASN A 100 -8.47 2.29 -18.39
CA ASN A 100 -7.11 2.18 -18.97
C ASN A 100 -6.36 0.91 -18.57
N GLY A 101 -7.08 -0.18 -18.32
CA GLY A 101 -6.54 -1.46 -17.92
C GLY A 101 -6.46 -1.67 -16.41
N LEU A 102 -6.61 -0.62 -15.59
CA LEU A 102 -6.67 -0.74 -14.14
C LEU A 102 -7.95 -1.45 -13.70
N GLU A 103 -9.04 -1.31 -14.45
CA GLU A 103 -10.31 -2.02 -14.26
C GLU A 103 -10.15 -3.56 -14.37
N ARG A 104 -9.07 -4.03 -15.01
CA ARG A 104 -8.74 -5.46 -15.12
C ARG A 104 -7.96 -6.00 -13.94
N SER A 105 -7.71 -5.18 -12.93
CA SER A 105 -7.06 -5.63 -11.70
C SER A 105 -7.83 -6.79 -11.08
N ARG A 106 -7.11 -7.83 -10.65
CA ARG A 106 -7.72 -9.09 -10.23
C ARG A 106 -7.78 -9.25 -8.72
N SER A 107 -6.73 -8.86 -8.02
CA SER A 107 -6.61 -9.18 -6.61
C SER A 107 -6.46 -7.95 -5.73
N ILE A 108 -5.83 -6.90 -6.23
CA ILE A 108 -5.43 -5.75 -5.42
C ILE A 108 -5.62 -4.48 -6.21
N LEU A 109 -6.10 -3.47 -5.51
CA LEU A 109 -6.12 -2.10 -5.96
C LEU A 109 -5.73 -1.22 -4.77
N PHE A 110 -4.65 -0.46 -4.91
CA PHE A 110 -4.15 0.46 -3.90
C PHE A 110 -4.08 1.88 -4.41
N LEU A 111 -4.28 2.83 -3.51
CA LEU A 111 -4.05 4.25 -3.76
C LEU A 111 -2.94 4.77 -2.85
N ALA A 112 -2.16 5.72 -3.36
CA ALA A 112 -1.23 6.55 -2.59
C ALA A 112 -1.24 7.96 -3.16
N SER A 113 -1.05 8.97 -2.34
CA SER A 113 -1.06 10.35 -2.82
C SER A 113 0.07 11.18 -2.20
N SER A 114 0.63 12.06 -2.99
CA SER A 114 1.61 13.06 -2.56
C SER A 114 1.36 14.36 -3.29
N GLY A 115 0.98 15.40 -2.54
CA GLY A 115 0.75 16.73 -3.09
C GLY A 115 -0.32 16.73 -4.19
N GLU A 116 0.09 17.01 -5.41
CA GLU A 116 -0.80 17.14 -6.57
C GLU A 116 -1.00 15.83 -7.35
N GLN A 117 -0.42 14.71 -6.88
CA GLN A 117 -0.46 13.45 -7.59
C GLN A 117 -1.15 12.36 -6.77
N LEU A 118 -1.99 11.58 -7.43
CA LEU A 118 -2.64 10.39 -6.91
C LEU A 118 -2.16 9.20 -7.74
N ILE A 119 -1.59 8.21 -7.08
CA ILE A 119 -1.14 6.96 -7.69
C ILE A 119 -2.17 5.88 -7.41
N ALA A 120 -2.55 5.14 -8.45
CA ALA A 120 -3.31 3.91 -8.32
C ALA A 120 -2.49 2.73 -8.87
N VAL A 121 -2.44 1.64 -8.12
CA VAL A 121 -1.72 0.42 -8.51
C VAL A 121 -2.67 -0.76 -8.46
N GLY A 122 -2.72 -1.53 -9.54
CA GLY A 122 -3.50 -2.75 -9.63
C GLY A 122 -2.69 -3.93 -10.16
N SER A 123 -2.95 -5.12 -9.64
CA SER A 123 -2.34 -6.36 -10.14
C SER A 123 -3.19 -7.00 -11.23
N HIS A 124 -2.54 -7.62 -12.22
CA HIS A 124 -3.19 -8.39 -13.27
C HIS A 124 -2.29 -9.55 -13.72
N LEU A 125 -2.83 -10.49 -14.48
CA LEU A 125 -2.03 -11.52 -15.12
C LEU A 125 -1.28 -10.94 -16.32
N GLY A 126 0.03 -11.09 -16.30
CA GLY A 126 0.91 -10.84 -17.43
C GLY A 126 1.07 -12.05 -18.33
N ALA A 127 1.97 -11.97 -19.29
CA ALA A 127 2.33 -13.08 -20.15
C ALA A 127 2.90 -14.24 -19.32
N GLY A 128 2.56 -15.47 -19.67
CA GLY A 128 3.06 -16.67 -18.97
C GLY A 128 2.49 -16.87 -17.56
N ASN A 129 1.33 -16.29 -17.24
CA ASN A 129 0.71 -16.30 -15.90
C ASN A 129 1.51 -15.59 -14.80
N ASP A 130 2.49 -14.80 -15.16
CA ASP A 130 3.17 -13.94 -14.19
C ASP A 130 2.25 -12.84 -13.71
N THR A 131 2.46 -12.44 -12.45
CA THR A 131 1.79 -11.24 -11.93
C THR A 131 2.45 -10.00 -12.53
N ALA A 132 1.63 -9.15 -13.11
CA ALA A 132 2.03 -7.84 -13.59
C ALA A 132 1.30 -6.75 -12.81
N TYR A 133 1.89 -5.58 -12.74
CA TYR A 133 1.32 -4.40 -12.08
C TYR A 133 1.11 -3.29 -13.08
N ARG A 134 -0.03 -2.65 -12.97
CA ARG A 134 -0.33 -1.40 -13.63
C ARG A 134 -0.29 -0.29 -12.63
N VAL A 135 0.39 0.77 -13.00
CA VAL A 135 0.57 1.97 -12.19
C VAL A 135 0.02 3.14 -12.98
N HIS A 136 -0.89 3.87 -12.39
CA HIS A 136 -1.48 5.07 -12.98
C HIS A 136 -1.25 6.26 -12.06
N CYS A 137 -0.88 7.37 -12.63
CA CYS A 137 -0.78 8.64 -11.95
C CYS A 137 -1.86 9.59 -12.45
N TYR A 138 -2.62 10.12 -11.53
CA TYR A 138 -3.67 11.09 -11.79
C TYR A 138 -3.34 12.43 -11.12
N SER A 139 -3.84 13.51 -11.68
CA SER A 139 -3.91 14.78 -10.98
C SER A 139 -4.84 14.65 -9.78
N ALA A 140 -4.32 14.87 -8.58
CA ALA A 140 -5.14 14.84 -7.35
C ALA A 140 -6.25 15.92 -7.38
N LYS A 141 -6.04 17.02 -8.12
CA LYS A 141 -7.00 18.12 -8.25
C LYS A 141 -8.18 17.79 -9.16
N SER A 142 -7.95 17.08 -10.26
CA SER A 142 -8.97 16.89 -11.31
C SER A 142 -9.30 15.43 -11.63
N GLY A 143 -8.55 14.47 -11.11
CA GLY A 143 -8.66 13.06 -11.47
C GLY A 143 -8.25 12.75 -12.92
N ARG A 144 -7.65 13.68 -13.65
CA ARG A 144 -7.15 13.44 -15.01
C ARG A 144 -5.87 12.61 -14.94
N GLU A 145 -5.79 11.55 -15.74
CA GLU A 145 -4.56 10.76 -15.87
C GLU A 145 -3.42 11.63 -16.43
N ILE A 146 -2.25 11.52 -15.81
CA ILE A 146 -1.02 12.19 -16.21
C ILE A 146 -0.14 11.23 -16.97
N TRP A 147 0.08 10.04 -16.40
CA TRP A 147 0.85 8.95 -17.01
C TRP A 147 0.40 7.60 -16.49
N SER A 148 0.74 6.55 -17.22
CA SER A 148 0.61 5.17 -16.77
C SER A 148 1.81 4.34 -17.16
N ALA A 149 2.08 3.28 -16.39
CA ALA A 149 3.17 2.35 -16.61
C ALA A 149 2.77 0.94 -16.17
N SER A 150 3.55 -0.05 -16.59
CA SER A 150 3.39 -1.42 -16.12
C SER A 150 4.73 -2.10 -15.94
N HIS A 151 4.79 -3.08 -15.04
CA HIS A 151 5.96 -3.93 -14.84
C HIS A 151 5.54 -5.32 -14.36
N LEU A 152 6.41 -6.29 -14.59
CA LEU A 152 6.25 -7.64 -14.04
C LEU A 152 6.75 -7.66 -12.59
N LYS A 153 6.12 -8.47 -11.77
CA LYS A 153 6.55 -8.74 -10.40
C LYS A 153 7.96 -9.29 -10.33
N GLY A 154 8.39 -10.01 -11.37
CA GLY A 154 9.63 -10.73 -11.44
C GLY A 154 9.45 -12.23 -11.30
N LEU A 155 10.51 -12.96 -10.97
CA LEU A 155 10.63 -14.40 -11.14
C LEU A 155 9.40 -15.23 -10.80
N PRO A 156 8.93 -16.07 -11.72
CA PRO A 156 7.88 -17.06 -11.48
C PRO A 156 8.24 -17.96 -10.28
N GLY A 157 7.26 -18.31 -9.49
CA GLY A 157 7.42 -19.27 -8.39
C GLY A 157 8.15 -18.76 -7.13
N ALA A 158 8.59 -17.52 -7.13
CA ALA A 158 9.19 -16.92 -5.94
C ALA A 158 8.13 -16.45 -4.96
N PHE A 159 7.71 -17.32 -4.07
CA PHE A 159 6.83 -17.07 -2.94
C PHE A 159 5.51 -16.34 -3.23
N THR A 160 4.54 -17.06 -3.03
CA THR A 160 3.11 -16.84 -3.12
C THR A 160 2.51 -15.89 -2.09
N HIS A 161 3.27 -15.02 -1.46
CA HIS A 161 2.71 -13.96 -0.62
C HIS A 161 2.51 -12.66 -1.40
N GLY A 162 2.58 -12.77 -2.58
CA GLY A 162 2.63 -12.08 -3.80
C GLY A 162 2.15 -10.67 -3.85
N GLU A 163 0.92 -10.51 -4.07
CA GLU A 163 0.38 -9.25 -4.55
C GLU A 163 0.20 -8.20 -3.47
N GLN A 164 0.16 -8.61 -2.22
CA GLN A 164 0.01 -7.71 -1.08
C GLN A 164 1.28 -6.93 -0.74
N VAL A 165 2.42 -7.29 -1.32
CA VAL A 165 3.67 -6.55 -1.15
C VAL A 165 3.75 -5.28 -1.97
N HIS A 166 2.77 -5.00 -2.82
CA HIS A 166 2.86 -3.95 -3.83
C HIS A 166 2.08 -2.68 -3.50
N HIS A 167 1.89 -2.37 -2.24
CA HIS A 167 1.44 -1.05 -1.87
C HIS A 167 2.49 -0.02 -2.32
N PRO A 168 2.13 0.96 -3.17
CA PRO A 168 3.09 1.94 -3.66
C PRO A 168 3.58 2.84 -2.52
N VAL A 169 4.86 3.18 -2.57
CA VAL A 169 5.50 4.11 -1.62
C VAL A 169 6.01 5.32 -2.38
N ILE A 170 5.64 6.50 -1.94
CA ILE A 170 6.14 7.77 -2.51
C ILE A 170 7.20 8.32 -1.57
N LEU A 171 8.41 8.54 -2.08
CA LEU A 171 9.53 9.15 -1.38
C LEU A 171 10.09 10.31 -2.23
N GLY A 172 9.81 11.53 -1.82
CA GLY A 172 10.19 12.72 -2.57
C GLY A 172 9.63 12.69 -3.99
N ASP A 173 10.52 12.68 -4.97
CA ASP A 173 10.21 12.64 -6.41
C ASP A 173 10.12 11.20 -6.99
N ARG A 174 10.17 10.18 -6.16
CA ARG A 174 10.20 8.79 -6.56
C ARG A 174 8.95 8.04 -6.13
N LEU A 175 8.44 7.23 -7.02
CA LEU A 175 7.44 6.22 -6.74
C LEU A 175 8.12 4.86 -6.72
N ILE A 176 8.01 4.16 -5.61
CA ILE A 176 8.51 2.80 -5.45
C ILE A 176 7.30 1.87 -5.50
N ALA A 177 7.21 1.13 -6.58
CA ALA A 177 6.22 0.07 -6.80
C ALA A 177 7.00 -1.22 -7.06
N GLU A 178 7.39 -1.89 -5.97
CA GLU A 178 8.32 -3.02 -5.97
C GLU A 178 8.05 -4.02 -7.10
N PRO A 179 9.05 -4.44 -7.89
CA PRO A 179 10.47 -4.07 -7.76
C PRO A 179 10.90 -2.84 -8.58
N ALA A 180 9.97 -2.08 -9.14
CA ALA A 180 10.26 -0.94 -10.00
C ALA A 180 10.31 0.38 -9.22
N ILE A 181 11.15 1.29 -9.70
CA ILE A 181 11.17 2.70 -9.28
C ILE A 181 10.83 3.56 -10.48
N TYR A 182 9.98 4.53 -10.26
CA TYR A 182 9.58 5.52 -11.25
C TYR A 182 9.83 6.94 -10.76
N GLU A 183 10.14 7.82 -11.67
CA GLU A 183 10.04 9.25 -11.44
C GLU A 183 8.56 9.61 -11.27
N LEU A 184 8.22 10.20 -10.15
CA LEU A 184 6.82 10.44 -9.78
C LEU A 184 6.11 11.37 -10.76
N ALA A 185 6.82 12.37 -11.28
CA ALA A 185 6.24 13.38 -12.18
C ALA A 185 5.88 12.81 -13.56
N THR A 186 6.69 11.92 -14.09
CA THR A 186 6.62 11.51 -15.51
C THR A 186 6.30 10.05 -15.74
N GLY A 187 6.42 9.21 -14.71
CA GLY A 187 6.32 7.75 -14.84
C GLY A 187 7.52 7.11 -15.54
N LYS A 188 8.60 7.88 -15.79
CA LYS A 188 9.84 7.32 -16.33
C LYS A 188 10.41 6.31 -15.35
N ARG A 189 10.67 5.11 -15.84
CA ARG A 189 11.30 4.07 -15.04
C ARG A 189 12.77 4.42 -14.79
N LEU A 190 13.12 4.54 -13.52
CA LEU A 190 14.48 4.87 -13.07
C LEU A 190 15.36 3.61 -12.91
N GLY A 191 14.74 2.45 -12.92
CA GLY A 191 15.42 1.16 -12.79
C GLY A 191 14.69 0.21 -11.83
N PRO A 192 15.25 -0.96 -11.59
CA PRO A 192 14.84 -1.78 -10.46
C PRO A 192 15.31 -1.09 -9.17
N LEU A 193 14.61 -1.36 -8.08
CA LEU A 193 15.11 -1.03 -6.75
C LEU A 193 16.46 -1.74 -6.58
N ASP A 194 17.52 -0.98 -6.30
CA ASP A 194 18.86 -1.51 -6.13
C ASP A 194 18.93 -2.32 -4.83
N MET A 195 18.74 -3.60 -4.98
CA MET A 195 18.71 -4.59 -3.93
C MET A 195 20.00 -5.44 -3.96
N PRO A 196 20.42 -6.03 -2.85
CA PRO A 196 21.49 -7.03 -2.88
C PRO A 196 21.22 -8.12 -3.92
N ALA A 197 22.26 -8.71 -4.47
CA ALA A 197 22.16 -9.70 -5.57
C ALA A 197 21.20 -10.88 -5.25
N ASN A 198 21.10 -11.26 -3.98
CA ASN A 198 20.17 -12.29 -3.52
C ASN A 198 18.72 -11.82 -3.38
N TRP A 199 18.46 -10.54 -3.63
CA TRP A 199 17.13 -9.93 -3.56
C TRP A 199 16.51 -9.68 -4.92
N ASN A 200 17.12 -10.14 -5.97
CA ASN A 200 16.61 -9.93 -7.32
C ASN A 200 15.12 -10.18 -7.39
N LEU A 201 14.36 -9.08 -7.45
CA LEU A 201 12.91 -9.06 -7.60
C LEU A 201 12.10 -9.62 -6.42
N LYS A 202 12.74 -10.03 -5.32
CA LYS A 202 12.05 -10.41 -4.08
C LYS A 202 12.89 -10.09 -2.86
N ARG A 203 12.25 -9.76 -1.78
CA ARG A 203 12.89 -9.63 -0.47
C ARG A 203 13.25 -10.99 0.09
N PRO A 204 14.44 -11.19 0.69
CA PRO A 204 14.84 -12.47 1.23
C PRO A 204 14.05 -12.84 2.47
N GLY A 205 14.00 -14.12 2.76
CA GLY A 205 13.37 -14.68 3.94
C GLY A 205 11.85 -14.54 3.94
N HIS A 206 11.26 -14.53 5.11
CA HIS A 206 9.84 -14.29 5.28
C HIS A 206 9.53 -12.79 5.23
N SER A 207 9.11 -12.31 4.09
CA SER A 207 8.87 -10.89 3.81
C SER A 207 7.38 -10.53 3.76
N CYS A 208 6.59 -11.15 4.63
CA CYS A 208 5.15 -10.86 4.73
C CYS A 208 4.90 -9.42 5.16
N GLY A 209 4.40 -8.60 4.28
CA GLY A 209 4.10 -7.19 4.52
C GLY A 209 4.52 -6.29 3.36
N THR A 210 4.01 -5.08 3.37
CA THR A 210 4.30 -4.07 2.37
C THR A 210 5.54 -3.24 2.75
N LEU A 211 6.07 -2.49 1.81
CA LEU A 211 7.04 -1.44 2.09
C LEU A 211 6.35 -0.26 2.75
N THR A 212 7.05 0.41 3.65
CA THR A 212 6.71 1.76 4.11
C THR A 212 7.92 2.66 3.96
N GLY A 213 7.72 3.95 3.83
CA GLY A 213 8.80 4.89 3.58
C GLY A 213 8.72 6.14 4.44
N ALA A 214 9.88 6.66 4.84
CA ALA A 214 10.02 7.97 5.46
C ALA A 214 11.42 8.53 5.21
N GLY A 215 11.50 9.81 4.83
CA GLY A 215 12.75 10.42 4.38
C GLY A 215 13.32 9.65 3.18
N ASP A 216 14.60 9.29 3.26
CA ASP A 216 15.27 8.45 2.25
C ASP A 216 15.28 6.96 2.59
N CYS A 217 14.44 6.54 3.55
CA CYS A 217 14.46 5.16 4.04
C CYS A 217 13.19 4.40 3.66
N LEU A 218 13.39 3.14 3.30
CA LEU A 218 12.33 2.14 3.19
C LEU A 218 12.42 1.19 4.37
N PHE A 219 11.27 0.84 4.92
CA PHE A 219 11.12 -0.10 6.02
C PHE A 219 10.28 -1.28 5.57
N PHE A 220 10.73 -2.47 5.86
CA PHE A 220 10.04 -3.69 5.47
C PHE A 220 10.51 -4.89 6.28
N ARG A 221 9.82 -5.98 6.11
CA ARG A 221 10.22 -7.25 6.68
C ARG A 221 11.10 -8.04 5.72
N ALA A 222 12.25 -8.49 6.22
CA ALA A 222 13.12 -9.48 5.58
C ALA A 222 13.56 -10.48 6.65
N ALA A 223 12.65 -11.34 7.07
CA ALA A 223 12.64 -12.10 8.31
C ALA A 223 12.54 -11.18 9.54
N ASN A 224 13.52 -10.32 9.75
CA ASN A 224 13.51 -9.22 10.74
C ASN A 224 13.00 -7.91 10.11
N PRO A 225 12.61 -6.93 10.92
CA PRO A 225 12.44 -5.57 10.44
C PRO A 225 13.74 -5.06 9.83
N THR A 226 13.66 -4.49 8.68
CA THR A 226 14.85 -4.04 7.93
C THR A 226 14.62 -2.62 7.42
N VAL A 227 15.69 -1.84 7.48
CA VAL A 227 15.78 -0.51 6.87
C VAL A 227 16.66 -0.60 5.64
N LEU A 228 16.19 -0.03 4.54
CA LEU A 228 16.98 0.27 3.37
C LEU A 228 17.11 1.79 3.26
N ASP A 229 18.32 2.28 3.49
CA ASP A 229 18.66 3.70 3.37
C ASP A 229 19.13 4.00 1.96
N LEU A 230 18.30 4.68 1.19
CA LEU A 230 18.56 5.01 -0.22
C LEU A 230 19.61 6.13 -0.38
N GLY A 231 19.90 6.88 0.68
CA GLY A 231 20.93 7.91 0.70
C GLY A 231 22.34 7.37 0.91
N LYS A 232 22.49 6.11 1.33
CA LYS A 232 23.78 5.48 1.57
C LYS A 232 24.31 4.67 0.39
N SER A 233 25.63 4.52 0.33
CA SER A 233 26.28 3.58 -0.58
C SER A 233 25.91 2.12 -0.27
N ALA A 234 26.17 1.21 -1.19
CA ALA A 234 25.79 -0.20 -1.06
C ALA A 234 26.25 -0.85 0.27
N ALA A 235 27.41 -0.48 0.79
CA ALA A 235 28.02 -1.01 2.02
C ALA A 235 27.40 -0.43 3.28
N GLY A 236 26.29 -0.24 3.56
CA GLY A 236 25.65 0.30 4.79
C GLY A 236 24.18 0.63 4.56
N ARG A 237 23.74 0.33 3.36
CA ARG A 237 22.38 0.63 2.91
C ARG A 237 21.34 -0.21 3.64
N PHE A 238 21.64 -1.46 3.97
CA PHE A 238 20.74 -2.38 4.65
C PHE A 238 21.10 -2.53 6.12
N GLN A 239 20.10 -2.35 6.98
CA GLN A 239 20.24 -2.57 8.41
C GLN A 239 19.05 -3.38 8.94
N ALA A 240 19.34 -4.55 9.50
CA ALA A 240 18.35 -5.30 10.24
C ALA A 240 18.18 -4.71 11.64
N LEU A 241 16.95 -4.46 12.04
CA LEU A 241 16.58 -4.02 13.38
C LEU A 241 16.31 -5.27 14.23
N ALA A 242 17.36 -5.99 14.57
CA ALA A 242 17.28 -7.22 15.34
C ALA A 242 17.44 -6.95 16.86
N PRO A 243 17.02 -7.89 17.73
CA PRO A 243 16.32 -9.12 17.44
C PRO A 243 14.82 -8.97 17.67
N THR A 244 14.06 -8.76 16.65
CA THR A 244 12.61 -8.66 16.76
C THR A 244 11.94 -9.16 15.49
N ARG A 245 10.64 -9.39 15.58
CA ARG A 245 9.82 -9.84 14.48
C ARG A 245 8.61 -8.91 14.31
N PRO A 246 8.44 -8.30 13.15
CA PRO A 246 7.19 -7.59 12.87
C PRO A 246 6.05 -8.59 12.67
N GLY A 247 4.85 -8.17 12.96
CA GLY A 247 3.65 -8.93 12.65
C GLY A 247 3.54 -9.24 11.15
N CYS A 248 2.88 -10.37 10.83
CA CYS A 248 2.59 -10.70 9.43
C CYS A 248 1.54 -9.73 8.89
N TRP A 249 1.82 -9.11 7.74
CA TRP A 249 0.91 -8.17 7.05
C TRP A 249 0.56 -6.91 7.84
N ILE A 250 1.31 -6.65 8.90
CA ILE A 250 1.26 -5.38 9.62
C ILE A 250 2.48 -4.57 9.23
N ASN A 251 2.25 -3.35 8.84
CA ASN A 251 3.34 -2.49 8.39
C ASN A 251 4.20 -2.01 9.55
N ILE A 252 5.48 -1.84 9.27
CA ILE A 252 6.36 -1.03 10.08
C ILE A 252 5.96 0.43 9.86
N LEU A 253 5.78 1.19 10.94
CA LEU A 253 5.23 2.54 10.89
C LEU A 253 6.29 3.57 11.30
N PRO A 254 7.02 4.17 10.35
CA PRO A 254 7.87 5.31 10.64
C PRO A 254 6.99 6.55 10.86
N ALA A 255 6.99 7.08 12.08
CA ALA A 255 6.19 8.24 12.42
C ALA A 255 6.80 9.00 13.60
N GLN A 256 6.72 10.32 13.60
CA GLN A 256 7.11 11.19 14.72
C GLN A 256 8.55 10.96 15.21
N GLY A 257 9.47 10.65 14.30
CA GLY A 257 10.87 10.33 14.65
C GLY A 257 11.07 8.95 15.28
N LEU A 258 10.06 8.11 15.25
CA LEU A 258 10.09 6.73 15.72
C LEU A 258 9.85 5.76 14.57
N VAL A 259 10.34 4.53 14.73
CA VAL A 259 9.94 3.39 13.91
C VAL A 259 9.16 2.44 14.80
N LEU A 260 7.87 2.36 14.58
CA LEU A 260 6.95 1.54 15.36
C LEU A 260 6.77 0.19 14.65
N ILE A 261 6.95 -0.88 15.40
CA ILE A 261 6.82 -2.25 14.93
C ILE A 261 5.77 -2.93 15.79
N PRO A 262 4.50 -2.91 15.38
CA PRO A 262 3.45 -3.55 16.15
C PRO A 262 3.54 -5.08 16.05
N GLU A 263 3.28 -5.74 17.17
CA GLU A 263 3.07 -7.17 17.20
C GLU A 263 1.66 -7.48 16.68
N ALA A 264 1.58 -8.38 15.73
CA ALA A 264 0.32 -8.94 15.24
C ALA A 264 0.60 -10.26 14.50
N SER A 265 1.35 -11.14 15.12
CA SER A 265 1.82 -12.38 14.49
C SER A 265 0.72 -13.41 14.25
N SER A 266 -0.44 -13.27 14.88
CA SER A 266 -1.57 -14.20 14.75
C SER A 266 -1.17 -15.67 14.92
N GLY A 267 -0.24 -15.95 15.85
CA GLY A 267 0.28 -17.29 16.12
C GLY A 267 1.36 -17.77 15.14
N CYS A 268 1.74 -16.99 14.13
CA CYS A 268 2.86 -17.33 13.27
C CYS A 268 4.19 -17.12 13.99
N VAL A 269 5.05 -18.12 14.02
CA VAL A 269 6.35 -18.13 14.74
C VAL A 269 7.56 -18.16 13.82
N CYS A 270 7.40 -17.85 12.53
CA CYS A 270 8.48 -17.97 11.55
C CYS A 270 9.73 -17.18 11.97
N HIS A 271 10.86 -17.88 12.03
CA HIS A 271 12.22 -17.47 12.36
C HIS A 271 12.48 -16.84 13.73
N PHE A 272 11.51 -16.24 14.37
CA PHE A 272 11.72 -15.55 15.63
C PHE A 272 10.43 -15.53 16.45
N SER A 273 10.46 -16.15 17.62
CA SER A 273 9.27 -16.37 18.43
C SER A 273 8.91 -15.21 19.37
N LEU A 274 9.77 -14.21 19.49
CA LEU A 274 9.49 -13.08 20.38
C LEU A 274 8.34 -12.23 19.80
N GLN A 275 7.22 -12.26 20.45
CA GLN A 275 6.00 -11.56 20.10
C GLN A 275 5.89 -10.30 20.98
N THR A 276 6.34 -9.18 20.46
CA THR A 276 6.29 -7.92 21.19
C THR A 276 6.22 -6.74 20.22
N SER A 277 5.49 -5.72 20.60
CA SER A 277 5.54 -4.43 19.92
C SER A 277 6.78 -3.67 20.34
N MET A 278 7.45 -3.04 19.39
CA MET A 278 8.68 -2.29 19.62
C MET A 278 8.61 -0.91 19.00
N ALA A 279 9.36 0.02 19.59
CA ALA A 279 9.59 1.33 19.04
C ALA A 279 11.10 1.60 19.01
N PHE A 280 11.62 1.99 17.86
CA PHE A 280 13.00 2.42 17.69
C PHE A 280 13.05 3.92 17.46
N ARG A 281 14.06 4.58 17.99
CA ARG A 281 14.39 5.96 17.68
C ARG A 281 15.79 6.05 17.09
N PRO A 282 16.09 7.07 16.30
CA PRO A 282 17.48 7.35 15.92
C PRO A 282 18.36 7.47 17.16
N ARG A 283 19.56 6.91 17.10
CA ARG A 283 20.56 7.11 18.15
C ARG A 283 21.01 8.57 18.15
N ARG A 284 21.08 9.17 19.30
CA ARG A 284 21.65 10.52 19.44
C ARG A 284 23.16 10.46 19.24
N LYS A 285 23.75 11.57 18.78
CA LYS A 285 25.21 11.65 18.55
C LYS A 285 26.03 11.37 19.80
N ASP A 286 25.55 11.79 20.96
CA ASP A 286 26.17 11.58 22.28
C ASP A 286 26.02 10.12 22.79
N GLU A 287 25.17 9.33 22.18
CA GLU A 287 24.98 7.91 22.51
C GLU A 287 25.85 6.97 21.65
N VAL A 288 26.57 7.50 20.66
CA VAL A 288 27.52 6.75 19.83
C VAL A 288 28.85 6.70 20.55
N ARG A 289 29.18 5.57 21.16
CA ARG A 289 30.51 5.29 21.75
C ARG A 289 31.40 4.62 20.71
#